data_3b85b581951abfd24de73d0c82a79241
#
_entry.id   3b85b581951abfd24de73d0c82a79241
#
_cell.length_a   1.000
_cell.length_b   1.000
_cell.length_c   1.000
_cell.angle_alpha   90.00
_cell.angle_beta   90.00
_cell.angle_gamma   90.00
#
_symmetry.space_group_name_H-M   'P 1'
#
loop_
_entity.id
_entity.type
_entity.pdbx_description
1 polymer ?
#
loop_
_entity_poly.entity_id
_entity_poly.type
_entity_poly.pdbx_seq_one_letter_code
_entity_poly.pdbx_strand_id
1 'polypeptide(L)'
;MSVTLNLTNTDFIRTTENRHKLSVQNLWEELKKNDDIYLSKYSGWYSVSDEAFYNEDEIEDINGVRRSISSKSNVEWIEEESYFFRLSKWEKPLLDYYEKHPNFIAPESRKNEVISFVKSGLKDLSVSRKSFSWGIKVPNNNDHVIYVWLDALTNYISALNYPEINNKLFKDFWPASMHLIGKDILRFHAVYWPAFLLAAKIELPLRVYGHGWILSGDEKMSKSKGNICLLYTSDAADEGLGVDLG
;
A
#
# COMPACT_ATOMS: atom_id res chain seq x y z
N MET A 1 9.94 20.66 9.81
CA MET A 1 10.12 20.05 8.46
C MET A 1 9.50 20.91 7.35
N SER A 2 8.23 21.30 7.42
CA SER A 2 7.58 22.13 6.37
C SER A 2 8.30 23.46 6.08
N VAL A 3 8.74 24.16 7.12
CA VAL A 3 9.47 25.43 6.99
C VAL A 3 10.84 25.22 6.35
N THR A 4 11.59 24.22 6.79
CA THR A 4 12.95 23.92 6.27
C THR A 4 12.94 23.52 4.79
N LEU A 5 11.88 22.83 4.34
CA LEU A 5 11.73 22.36 2.98
C LEU A 5 10.88 23.30 2.12
N ASN A 6 10.42 24.43 2.68
CA ASN A 6 9.49 25.35 2.00
C ASN A 6 8.29 24.64 1.36
N LEU A 7 7.70 23.69 2.11
CA LEU A 7 6.57 22.89 1.64
C LEU A 7 5.31 23.75 1.56
N THR A 8 4.60 23.66 0.46
CA THR A 8 3.34 24.41 0.17
C THR A 8 2.11 23.51 0.24
N ASN A 9 2.22 22.34 0.90
CA ASN A 9 1.10 21.42 1.07
C ASN A 9 -0.02 22.09 1.86
N THR A 10 -1.27 21.85 1.45
CA THR A 10 -2.47 22.41 2.08
C THR A 10 -2.97 21.56 3.26
N ASP A 11 -2.59 20.29 3.30
CA ASP A 11 -2.92 19.40 4.40
C ASP A 11 -1.78 18.40 4.66
N PHE A 12 -1.77 17.83 5.86
CA PHE A 12 -0.86 16.79 6.29
C PHE A 12 -1.63 15.78 7.13
N ILE A 13 -1.96 14.62 6.54
CA ILE A 13 -2.74 13.57 7.20
C ILE A 13 -1.85 12.62 8.02
N ARG A 14 -2.31 12.25 9.19
CA ARG A 14 -1.72 11.20 10.02
C ARG A 14 -2.73 10.08 10.22
N THR A 15 -2.30 8.85 10.09
CA THR A 15 -3.16 7.66 10.27
C THR A 15 -3.69 7.51 11.71
N THR A 16 -3.11 8.26 12.66
CA THR A 16 -3.59 8.32 14.05
C THR A 16 -4.72 9.32 14.28
N GLU A 17 -5.03 10.19 13.31
CA GLU A 17 -6.10 11.18 13.42
C GLU A 17 -7.49 10.52 13.40
N ASN A 18 -8.41 11.09 14.14
CA ASN A 18 -9.79 10.56 14.20
C ASN A 18 -10.49 10.59 12.84
N ARG A 19 -10.27 11.65 12.03
CA ARG A 19 -10.84 11.73 10.67
C ARG A 19 -10.36 10.58 9.80
N HIS A 20 -9.08 10.17 9.94
CA HIS A 20 -8.55 9.03 9.21
C HIS A 20 -9.16 7.71 9.67
N LYS A 21 -9.20 7.47 10.99
CA LYS A 21 -9.80 6.24 11.55
C LYS A 21 -11.25 6.05 11.12
N LEU A 22 -12.04 7.14 11.15
CA LEU A 22 -13.43 7.11 10.69
C LEU A 22 -13.53 6.78 9.19
N SER A 23 -12.68 7.37 8.36
CA SER A 23 -12.65 7.09 6.93
C SER A 23 -12.32 5.63 6.64
N VAL A 24 -11.31 5.07 7.33
CA VAL A 24 -10.91 3.67 7.17
C VAL A 24 -12.05 2.72 7.57
N GLN A 25 -12.72 2.99 8.70
CA GLN A 25 -13.85 2.18 9.14
C GLN A 25 -15.04 2.27 8.18
N ASN A 26 -15.33 3.45 7.63
CA ASN A 26 -16.38 3.60 6.64
C ASN A 26 -16.04 2.87 5.32
N LEU A 27 -14.80 2.97 4.84
CA LEU A 27 -14.36 2.22 3.67
C LEU A 27 -14.49 0.71 3.89
N TRP A 28 -14.06 0.21 5.05
CA TRP A 28 -14.23 -1.18 5.44
C TRP A 28 -15.69 -1.64 5.38
N GLU A 29 -16.60 -0.88 5.98
CA GLU A 29 -18.04 -1.23 5.98
C GLU A 29 -18.61 -1.23 4.55
N GLU A 30 -18.20 -0.29 3.70
CA GLU A 30 -18.66 -0.26 2.31
C GLU A 30 -18.15 -1.48 1.52
N LEU A 31 -16.86 -1.85 1.69
CA LEU A 31 -16.30 -3.07 1.07
C LEU A 31 -17.00 -4.34 1.56
N LYS A 32 -17.30 -4.41 2.86
CA LYS A 32 -18.01 -5.55 3.45
C LYS A 32 -19.46 -5.65 2.95
N LYS A 33 -20.16 -4.53 2.87
CA LYS A 33 -21.53 -4.43 2.35
C LYS A 33 -21.63 -4.88 0.90
N ASN A 34 -20.59 -4.62 0.09
CA ASN A 34 -20.51 -5.02 -1.31
C ASN A 34 -20.03 -6.48 -1.50
N ASP A 35 -19.90 -7.26 -0.42
CA ASP A 35 -19.38 -8.64 -0.39
C ASP A 35 -17.94 -8.77 -0.94
N ASP A 36 -17.16 -7.70 -0.83
CA ASP A 36 -15.75 -7.72 -1.22
C ASP A 36 -14.81 -8.06 -0.04
N ILE A 37 -15.32 -8.07 1.22
CA ILE A 37 -14.61 -8.55 2.40
C ILE A 37 -15.37 -9.72 3.03
N TYR A 38 -14.66 -10.81 3.31
CA TYR A 38 -15.20 -12.01 3.98
C TYR A 38 -14.22 -12.54 5.04
N LEU A 39 -14.77 -13.22 6.05
CA LEU A 39 -13.99 -13.87 7.10
C LEU A 39 -13.61 -15.29 6.65
N SER A 40 -12.35 -15.66 6.81
CA SER A 40 -11.86 -17.00 6.54
C SER A 40 -10.71 -17.35 7.47
N LYS A 41 -10.34 -18.64 7.51
CA LYS A 41 -9.12 -19.10 8.15
C LYS A 41 -8.01 -19.12 7.12
N TYR A 42 -6.87 -18.58 7.50
CA TYR A 42 -5.64 -18.69 6.74
C TYR A 42 -4.67 -19.57 7.50
N SER A 43 -4.10 -20.53 6.81
CA SER A 43 -2.97 -21.31 7.32
C SER A 43 -1.79 -21.15 6.37
N GLY A 44 -0.62 -20.89 6.91
CA GLY A 44 0.57 -20.69 6.10
C GLY A 44 1.82 -20.41 6.92
N TRP A 45 2.95 -20.39 6.24
CA TRP A 45 4.22 -20.03 6.82
C TRP A 45 4.31 -18.52 7.02
N TYR A 46 4.42 -18.09 8.26
CA TYR A 46 4.44 -16.66 8.62
C TYR A 46 5.77 -16.30 9.25
N SER A 47 6.35 -15.20 8.82
CA SER A 47 7.47 -14.56 9.47
C SER A 47 7.01 -13.39 10.33
N VAL A 48 7.29 -13.45 11.61
CA VAL A 48 6.98 -12.36 12.55
C VAL A 48 7.82 -11.11 12.26
N SER A 49 9.09 -11.32 11.84
CA SER A 49 10.00 -10.20 11.55
C SER A 49 9.66 -9.45 10.25
N ASP A 50 9.12 -10.17 9.27
CA ASP A 50 8.75 -9.58 7.97
C ASP A 50 7.28 -9.16 7.92
N GLU A 51 6.51 -9.56 8.95
CA GLU A 51 5.05 -9.41 9.01
C GLU A 51 4.34 -9.94 7.75
N ALA A 52 4.86 -11.05 7.18
CA ALA A 52 4.46 -11.58 5.88
C ALA A 52 4.26 -13.09 5.91
N PHE A 53 3.33 -13.54 5.07
CA PHE A 53 3.14 -14.95 4.75
C PHE A 53 3.93 -15.35 3.51
N TYR A 54 4.42 -16.59 3.52
CA TYR A 54 5.22 -17.19 2.46
C TYR A 54 4.57 -18.47 1.95
N ASN A 55 4.65 -18.72 0.65
CA ASN A 55 4.29 -20.01 0.07
C ASN A 55 5.42 -21.03 0.30
N GLU A 56 5.13 -22.31 0.11
CA GLU A 56 6.16 -23.38 0.27
C GLU A 56 7.37 -23.20 -0.66
N ASP A 57 7.17 -22.66 -1.87
CA ASP A 57 8.23 -22.38 -2.85
C ASP A 57 9.10 -21.15 -2.50
N GLU A 58 8.67 -20.35 -1.52
CA GLU A 58 9.41 -19.19 -1.00
C GLU A 58 10.18 -19.51 0.29
N ILE A 59 10.19 -20.79 0.70
CA ILE A 59 10.79 -21.25 1.96
C ILE A 59 11.90 -22.26 1.70
N GLU A 60 12.94 -22.16 2.49
CA GLU A 60 14.03 -23.16 2.56
C GLU A 60 14.15 -23.72 3.97
N ASP A 61 14.56 -24.98 4.09
CA ASP A 61 14.91 -25.59 5.38
C ASP A 61 16.43 -25.60 5.56
N ILE A 62 16.90 -24.92 6.59
CA ILE A 62 18.31 -24.88 6.94
C ILE A 62 18.48 -25.48 8.34
N ASN A 63 19.02 -26.69 8.41
CA ASN A 63 19.25 -27.42 9.67
C ASN A 63 17.98 -27.60 10.54
N GLY A 64 16.83 -27.88 9.92
CA GLY A 64 15.56 -28.06 10.60
C GLY A 64 14.86 -26.76 10.98
N VAL A 65 15.37 -25.60 10.55
CA VAL A 65 14.74 -24.29 10.74
C VAL A 65 14.24 -23.80 9.38
N ARG A 66 12.94 -23.62 9.24
CA ARG A 66 12.34 -23.06 8.03
C ARG A 66 12.50 -21.55 7.98
N ARG A 67 12.96 -21.06 6.83
CA ARG A 67 13.24 -19.64 6.61
C ARG A 67 12.75 -19.17 5.26
N SER A 68 12.38 -17.90 5.16
CA SER A 68 12.12 -17.24 3.89
C SER A 68 13.39 -17.19 3.05
N ILE A 69 13.28 -17.54 1.77
CA ILE A 69 14.39 -17.45 0.82
C ILE A 69 14.84 -16.00 0.62
N SER A 70 13.90 -15.06 0.60
CA SER A 70 14.14 -13.65 0.30
C SER A 70 14.78 -12.87 1.46
N SER A 71 14.21 -13.00 2.66
CA SER A 71 14.64 -12.22 3.84
C SER A 71 15.54 -13.01 4.80
N LYS A 72 15.61 -14.34 4.65
CA LYS A 72 16.28 -15.28 5.58
C LYS A 72 15.69 -15.30 6.99
N SER A 73 14.53 -14.70 7.18
CA SER A 73 13.80 -14.68 8.43
C SER A 73 13.19 -16.06 8.75
N ASN A 74 13.11 -16.40 10.01
CA ASN A 74 12.44 -17.63 10.44
C ASN A 74 10.94 -17.55 10.14
N VAL A 75 10.37 -18.66 9.67
CA VAL A 75 8.93 -18.79 9.44
C VAL A 75 8.36 -19.91 10.28
N GLU A 76 7.15 -19.69 10.79
CA GLU A 76 6.39 -20.65 11.58
C GLU A 76 5.04 -20.92 10.89
N TRP A 77 4.58 -22.18 10.98
CA TRP A 77 3.24 -22.51 10.48
C TRP A 77 2.21 -21.99 11.45
N ILE A 78 1.41 -21.05 11.01
CA ILE A 78 0.30 -20.52 11.81
C ILE A 78 -1.03 -20.74 11.09
N GLU A 79 -2.08 -20.92 11.87
CA GLU A 79 -3.46 -20.88 11.41
C GLU A 79 -4.13 -19.73 12.13
N GLU A 80 -4.53 -18.71 11.38
CA GLU A 80 -5.16 -17.51 11.91
C GLU A 80 -6.44 -17.21 11.16
N GLU A 81 -7.48 -16.85 11.88
CA GLU A 81 -8.68 -16.27 11.29
C GLU A 81 -8.39 -14.84 10.84
N SER A 82 -8.72 -14.55 9.61
CA SER A 82 -8.50 -13.22 9.02
C SER A 82 -9.64 -12.84 8.09
N TYR A 83 -9.87 -11.55 7.96
CA TYR A 83 -10.70 -11.02 6.90
C TYR A 83 -9.90 -10.91 5.61
N PHE A 84 -10.51 -11.33 4.50
CA PHE A 84 -9.92 -11.28 3.16
C PHE A 84 -10.72 -10.34 2.27
N PHE A 85 -9.99 -9.52 1.51
CA PHE A 85 -10.55 -8.78 0.39
C PHE A 85 -10.47 -9.64 -0.87
N ARG A 86 -11.56 -9.74 -1.63
CA ARG A 86 -11.67 -10.54 -2.87
C ARG A 86 -10.88 -9.90 -4.02
N LEU A 87 -9.57 -9.74 -3.85
CA LEU A 87 -8.71 -9.10 -4.84
C LEU A 87 -8.72 -9.85 -6.18
N SER A 88 -8.82 -11.17 -6.17
CA SER A 88 -8.91 -12.01 -7.37
C SER A 88 -10.07 -11.63 -8.29
N LYS A 89 -11.20 -11.19 -7.74
CA LYS A 89 -12.38 -10.70 -8.47
C LYS A 89 -12.05 -9.47 -9.34
N TRP A 90 -11.05 -8.69 -8.93
CA TRP A 90 -10.71 -7.39 -9.54
C TRP A 90 -9.61 -7.48 -10.59
N GLU A 91 -9.05 -8.66 -10.87
CA GLU A 91 -8.01 -8.88 -11.89
C GLU A 91 -8.42 -8.33 -13.26
N LYS A 92 -9.53 -8.86 -13.80
CA LYS A 92 -10.04 -8.42 -15.12
C LYS A 92 -10.45 -6.93 -15.12
N PRO A 93 -11.23 -6.41 -14.15
CA PRO A 93 -11.55 -4.99 -14.10
C PRO A 93 -10.32 -4.06 -14.08
N LEU A 94 -9.25 -4.44 -13.38
CA LEU A 94 -8.00 -3.68 -13.36
C LEU A 94 -7.31 -3.69 -14.73
N LEU A 95 -7.19 -4.84 -15.37
CA LEU A 95 -6.58 -4.93 -16.70
C LEU A 95 -7.37 -4.13 -17.74
N ASP A 96 -8.71 -4.24 -17.74
CA ASP A 96 -9.60 -3.47 -18.62
C ASP A 96 -9.45 -1.96 -18.37
N TYR A 97 -9.23 -1.55 -17.11
CA TYR A 97 -8.99 -0.15 -16.76
C TYR A 97 -7.64 0.36 -17.28
N TYR A 98 -6.56 -0.42 -17.10
CA TYR A 98 -5.23 -0.03 -17.57
C TYR A 98 -5.16 0.07 -19.11
N GLU A 99 -5.91 -0.76 -19.82
CA GLU A 99 -6.03 -0.69 -21.29
C GLU A 99 -6.73 0.59 -21.73
N LYS A 100 -7.85 0.94 -21.07
CA LYS A 100 -8.63 2.15 -21.36
C LYS A 100 -7.90 3.45 -20.95
N HIS A 101 -7.02 3.37 -19.95
CA HIS A 101 -6.30 4.50 -19.39
C HIS A 101 -4.78 4.27 -19.46
N PRO A 102 -4.18 4.33 -20.65
CA PRO A 102 -2.78 3.95 -20.86
C PRO A 102 -1.77 4.79 -20.07
N ASN A 103 -2.18 5.98 -19.62
CA ASN A 103 -1.36 6.91 -18.84
C ASN A 103 -1.58 6.79 -17.31
N PHE A 104 -2.40 5.85 -16.87
CA PHE A 104 -2.72 5.68 -15.45
C PHE A 104 -1.47 5.33 -14.62
N ILE A 105 -0.61 4.45 -15.13
CA ILE A 105 0.63 4.04 -14.45
C ILE A 105 1.82 4.57 -15.23
N ALA A 106 2.76 5.21 -14.53
CA ALA A 106 3.99 5.73 -15.11
C ALA A 106 5.19 5.55 -14.17
N PRO A 107 6.41 5.48 -14.71
CA PRO A 107 6.78 5.37 -16.12
C PRO A 107 6.35 4.03 -16.75
N GLU A 108 6.61 3.85 -18.05
CA GLU A 108 6.15 2.67 -18.79
C GLU A 108 6.73 1.35 -18.23
N SER A 109 7.98 1.36 -17.78
CA SER A 109 8.60 0.20 -17.12
C SER A 109 7.78 -0.27 -15.91
N ARG A 110 7.24 0.65 -15.13
CA ARG A 110 6.40 0.37 -13.96
C ARG A 110 5.01 -0.13 -14.37
N LYS A 111 4.45 0.40 -15.43
CA LYS A 111 3.19 -0.10 -16.01
C LYS A 111 3.33 -1.56 -16.43
N ASN A 112 4.41 -1.90 -17.13
CA ASN A 112 4.67 -3.26 -17.59
C ASN A 112 4.85 -4.24 -16.41
N GLU A 113 5.56 -3.81 -15.35
CA GLU A 113 5.68 -4.57 -14.11
C GLU A 113 4.32 -4.88 -13.48
N VAL A 114 3.47 -3.86 -13.34
CA VAL A 114 2.12 -4.01 -12.75
C VAL A 114 1.23 -4.90 -13.59
N ILE A 115 1.19 -4.70 -14.91
CA ILE A 115 0.38 -5.54 -15.82
C ILE A 115 0.85 -6.99 -15.77
N SER A 116 2.16 -7.25 -15.75
CA SER A 116 2.71 -8.59 -15.63
C SER A 116 2.30 -9.24 -14.29
N PHE A 117 2.39 -8.49 -13.20
CA PHE A 117 1.97 -8.96 -11.88
C PHE A 117 0.47 -9.30 -11.85
N VAL A 118 -0.40 -8.44 -12.37
CA VAL A 118 -1.85 -8.73 -12.39
C VAL A 118 -2.15 -9.94 -13.27
N LYS A 119 -1.52 -10.05 -14.45
CA LYS A 119 -1.70 -11.19 -15.36
C LYS A 119 -1.17 -12.52 -14.82
N SER A 120 -0.28 -12.51 -13.83
CA SER A 120 0.18 -13.75 -13.18
C SER A 120 -0.86 -14.39 -12.27
N GLY A 121 -2.00 -13.73 -12.07
CA GLY A 121 -3.12 -14.17 -11.23
C GLY A 121 -3.11 -13.50 -9.87
N LEU A 122 -4.19 -12.80 -9.53
CA LEU A 122 -4.36 -12.17 -8.23
C LEU A 122 -4.98 -13.17 -7.25
N LYS A 123 -4.40 -13.23 -6.03
CA LYS A 123 -4.97 -13.96 -4.89
C LYS A 123 -5.69 -12.99 -3.96
N ASP A 124 -6.70 -13.50 -3.24
CA ASP A 124 -7.40 -12.69 -2.25
C ASP A 124 -6.44 -12.22 -1.15
N LEU A 125 -6.60 -10.97 -0.74
CA LEU A 125 -5.69 -10.28 0.14
C LEU A 125 -6.20 -10.33 1.58
N SER A 126 -5.41 -10.84 2.51
CA SER A 126 -5.71 -10.73 3.94
C SER A 126 -5.62 -9.27 4.40
N VAL A 127 -6.73 -8.71 4.90
CA VAL A 127 -6.89 -7.30 5.26
C VAL A 127 -7.12 -7.07 6.74
N SER A 128 -6.92 -8.09 7.58
CA SER A 128 -6.93 -7.94 9.04
C SER A 128 -5.88 -8.81 9.72
N ARG A 129 -5.59 -8.51 10.99
CA ARG A 129 -4.68 -9.28 11.86
C ARG A 129 -5.26 -9.38 13.26
N LYS A 130 -5.09 -10.53 13.93
CA LYS A 130 -5.36 -10.75 15.35
C LYS A 130 -4.13 -10.58 16.22
N SER A 131 -2.95 -10.80 15.65
CA SER A 131 -1.66 -10.80 16.36
C SER A 131 -1.26 -9.42 16.91
N PHE A 132 -1.91 -8.33 16.47
CA PHE A 132 -1.61 -6.98 16.92
C PHE A 132 -2.77 -6.37 17.69
N SER A 133 -2.45 -5.63 18.74
CA SER A 133 -3.42 -4.82 19.50
C SER A 133 -3.48 -3.37 19.01
N TRP A 134 -2.39 -2.87 18.41
CA TRP A 134 -2.27 -1.50 17.91
C TRP A 134 -2.79 -1.40 16.46
N GLY A 135 -3.51 -0.34 16.17
CA GLY A 135 -4.07 -0.04 14.85
C GLY A 135 -5.57 0.26 14.90
N ILE A 136 -6.17 0.41 13.73
CA ILE A 136 -7.61 0.67 13.60
C ILE A 136 -8.37 -0.64 13.75
N LYS A 137 -9.29 -0.70 14.70
CA LYS A 137 -10.09 -1.89 14.94
C LYS A 137 -11.11 -2.11 13.82
N VAL A 138 -11.30 -3.38 13.48
CA VAL A 138 -12.35 -3.78 12.54
C VAL A 138 -13.72 -3.47 13.16
N PRO A 139 -14.61 -2.78 12.45
CA PRO A 139 -15.96 -2.51 12.93
C PRO A 139 -16.70 -3.80 13.33
N ASN A 140 -17.33 -3.78 14.50
CA ASN A 140 -18.07 -4.90 15.07
C ASN A 140 -17.23 -6.17 15.37
N ASN A 141 -15.88 -6.09 15.28
CA ASN A 141 -14.98 -7.18 15.68
C ASN A 141 -13.65 -6.63 16.23
N ASN A 142 -13.63 -6.30 17.51
CA ASN A 142 -12.47 -5.69 18.17
C ASN A 142 -11.26 -6.61 18.32
N ASP A 143 -11.39 -7.92 18.06
CA ASP A 143 -10.27 -8.86 18.07
C ASP A 143 -9.35 -8.68 16.87
N HIS A 144 -9.85 -8.05 15.80
CA HIS A 144 -9.10 -7.78 14.59
C HIS A 144 -8.68 -6.32 14.49
N VAL A 145 -7.50 -6.11 13.95
CA VAL A 145 -6.97 -4.82 13.52
C VAL A 145 -6.94 -4.80 11.99
N ILE A 146 -7.35 -3.70 11.40
CA ILE A 146 -7.30 -3.51 9.93
C ILE A 146 -5.84 -3.51 9.48
N TYR A 147 -5.57 -4.22 8.38
CA TYR A 147 -4.24 -4.36 7.81
C TYR A 147 -3.69 -3.02 7.32
N VAL A 148 -2.39 -2.83 7.56
CA VAL A 148 -1.67 -1.56 7.34
C VAL A 148 -1.89 -0.94 5.97
N TRP A 149 -2.02 -1.71 4.90
CA TRP A 149 -2.18 -1.14 3.56
C TRP A 149 -3.61 -0.68 3.25
N LEU A 150 -4.63 -1.30 3.81
CA LEU A 150 -6.00 -0.75 3.73
C LEU A 150 -6.10 0.54 4.56
N ASP A 151 -5.49 0.55 5.75
CA ASP A 151 -5.36 1.72 6.61
C ASP A 151 -4.60 2.83 5.87
N ALA A 152 -3.34 2.59 5.51
CA ALA A 152 -2.47 3.60 4.94
C ALA A 152 -3.00 4.22 3.64
N LEU A 153 -3.52 3.41 2.71
CA LEU A 153 -4.01 3.90 1.42
C LEU A 153 -5.26 4.78 1.55
N THR A 154 -6.07 4.55 2.56
CA THR A 154 -7.25 5.38 2.82
C THR A 154 -6.90 6.84 3.17
N ASN A 155 -5.64 7.14 3.51
CA ASN A 155 -5.21 8.51 3.82
C ASN A 155 -5.57 9.51 2.70
N TYR A 156 -5.50 9.10 1.44
CA TYR A 156 -5.77 9.97 0.28
C TYR A 156 -7.19 10.53 0.26
N ILE A 157 -8.16 9.74 0.67
CA ILE A 157 -9.56 10.19 0.74
C ILE A 157 -9.95 10.70 2.13
N SER A 158 -9.27 10.25 3.19
CA SER A 158 -9.52 10.76 4.53
C SER A 158 -9.09 12.22 4.71
N ALA A 159 -8.03 12.66 4.01
CA ALA A 159 -7.65 14.06 3.93
C ALA A 159 -8.76 14.93 3.30
N LEU A 160 -9.64 14.34 2.50
CA LEU A 160 -10.75 14.98 1.82
C LEU A 160 -12.11 14.79 2.53
N ASN A 161 -12.07 14.36 3.80
CA ASN A 161 -13.23 14.13 4.67
C ASN A 161 -14.17 13.00 4.21
N TYR A 162 -13.63 11.95 3.54
CA TYR A 162 -14.43 10.75 3.29
C TYR A 162 -15.00 10.20 4.62
N PRO A 163 -16.30 9.77 4.70
CA PRO A 163 -17.20 9.41 3.60
C PRO A 163 -18.04 10.57 3.02
N GLU A 164 -17.82 11.79 3.42
CA GLU A 164 -18.58 12.96 2.98
C GLU A 164 -18.19 13.36 1.53
N ILE A 165 -18.45 12.48 0.55
CA ILE A 165 -18.07 12.69 -0.87
C ILE A 165 -18.75 13.91 -1.52
N ASN A 166 -19.81 14.43 -0.93
CA ASN A 166 -20.53 15.60 -1.41
C ASN A 166 -19.94 16.93 -0.94
N ASN A 167 -18.98 16.91 -0.01
CA ASN A 167 -18.32 18.12 0.46
C ASN A 167 -17.44 18.77 -0.62
N LYS A 168 -17.17 20.06 -0.46
CA LYS A 168 -16.39 20.84 -1.43
C LYS A 168 -14.97 20.30 -1.60
N LEU A 169 -14.32 19.89 -0.51
CA LEU A 169 -12.95 19.41 -0.52
C LEU A 169 -12.81 18.14 -1.39
N PHE A 170 -13.73 17.18 -1.19
CA PHE A 170 -13.74 15.96 -1.99
C PHE A 170 -13.98 16.26 -3.47
N LYS A 171 -14.96 17.10 -3.78
CA LYS A 171 -15.28 17.47 -5.18
C LYS A 171 -14.18 18.23 -5.90
N ASP A 172 -13.43 19.05 -5.16
CA ASP A 172 -12.36 19.88 -5.75
C ASP A 172 -11.06 19.08 -5.96
N PHE A 173 -10.80 18.07 -5.11
CA PHE A 173 -9.50 17.37 -5.07
C PHE A 173 -9.56 15.87 -5.41
N TRP A 174 -10.77 15.29 -5.55
CA TRP A 174 -10.91 13.92 -6.01
C TRP A 174 -11.68 13.87 -7.35
N PRO A 175 -11.22 13.09 -8.35
CA PRO A 175 -10.06 12.20 -8.29
C PRO A 175 -8.72 12.95 -8.23
N ALA A 176 -7.78 12.42 -7.44
CA ALA A 176 -6.44 12.96 -7.34
C ALA A 176 -5.76 13.00 -8.71
N SER A 177 -5.12 14.12 -9.03
CA SER A 177 -4.40 14.27 -10.31
C SER A 177 -3.26 13.27 -10.44
N MET A 178 -2.55 12.99 -9.32
CA MET A 178 -1.44 12.05 -9.29
C MET A 178 -1.18 11.55 -7.88
N HIS A 179 -0.91 10.25 -7.76
CA HIS A 179 -0.19 9.68 -6.62
C HIS A 179 1.29 9.55 -7.00
N LEU A 180 2.13 10.37 -6.39
CA LEU A 180 3.59 10.31 -6.56
C LEU A 180 4.18 9.46 -5.44
N ILE A 181 4.80 8.34 -5.80
CA ILE A 181 5.23 7.32 -4.84
C ILE A 181 6.59 6.71 -5.20
N GLY A 182 7.27 6.11 -4.23
CA GLY A 182 8.44 5.28 -4.48
C GLY A 182 8.07 3.96 -5.20
N LYS A 183 8.95 3.46 -6.05
CA LYS A 183 8.73 2.21 -6.80
C LYS A 183 8.47 0.99 -5.92
N ASP A 184 8.97 0.97 -4.70
CA ASP A 184 8.83 -0.12 -3.73
C ASP A 184 7.39 -0.31 -3.22
N ILE A 185 6.56 0.73 -3.30
CA ILE A 185 5.14 0.67 -2.92
C ILE A 185 4.18 0.71 -4.13
N LEU A 186 4.70 0.45 -5.32
CA LEU A 186 3.94 0.56 -6.57
C LEU A 186 2.72 -0.37 -6.61
N ARG A 187 2.89 -1.65 -6.21
CA ARG A 187 1.80 -2.64 -6.24
C ARG A 187 0.62 -2.23 -5.36
N PHE A 188 0.90 -1.63 -4.22
CA PHE A 188 -0.14 -1.16 -3.31
C PHE A 188 -0.97 -0.03 -3.93
N HIS A 189 -0.33 0.90 -4.66
CA HIS A 189 -1.00 2.07 -5.25
C HIS A 189 -1.59 1.81 -6.63
N ALA A 190 -1.02 0.89 -7.38
CA ALA A 190 -1.47 0.61 -8.74
C ALA A 190 -2.40 -0.62 -8.83
N VAL A 191 -2.43 -1.52 -7.82
CA VAL A 191 -3.29 -2.72 -7.82
C VAL A 191 -4.27 -2.68 -6.66
N TYR A 192 -3.79 -2.68 -5.39
CA TYR A 192 -4.67 -2.83 -4.23
C TYR A 192 -5.57 -1.60 -4.05
N TRP A 193 -5.01 -0.40 -4.12
CA TRP A 193 -5.78 0.82 -3.97
C TRP A 193 -6.87 0.99 -5.03
N PRO A 194 -6.58 0.85 -6.34
CA PRO A 194 -7.61 0.84 -7.36
C PRO A 194 -8.69 -0.23 -7.14
N ALA A 195 -8.32 -1.44 -6.71
CA ALA A 195 -9.29 -2.49 -6.42
C ALA A 195 -10.23 -2.11 -5.25
N PHE A 196 -9.68 -1.52 -4.15
CA PHE A 196 -10.50 -1.03 -3.04
C PHE A 196 -11.46 0.09 -3.48
N LEU A 197 -10.98 1.04 -4.27
CA LEU A 197 -11.80 2.14 -4.78
C LEU A 197 -12.91 1.65 -5.71
N LEU A 198 -12.59 0.76 -6.64
CA LEU A 198 -13.59 0.16 -7.54
C LEU A 198 -14.65 -0.61 -6.75
N ALA A 199 -14.22 -1.40 -5.75
CA ALA A 199 -15.12 -2.14 -4.88
C ALA A 199 -16.04 -1.23 -4.06
N ALA A 200 -15.52 -0.08 -3.62
CA ALA A 200 -16.28 0.95 -2.91
C ALA A 200 -17.05 1.91 -3.84
N LYS A 201 -16.97 1.70 -5.17
CA LYS A 201 -17.58 2.56 -6.20
C LYS A 201 -17.11 4.02 -6.13
N ILE A 202 -15.85 4.21 -5.74
CA ILE A 202 -15.17 5.50 -5.73
C ILE A 202 -14.33 5.62 -7.01
N GLU A 203 -14.31 6.80 -7.60
CA GLU A 203 -13.52 7.09 -8.79
C GLU A 203 -12.02 6.89 -8.52
N LEU A 204 -11.27 6.41 -9.51
CA LEU A 204 -9.84 6.19 -9.37
C LEU A 204 -9.05 7.50 -9.53
N PRO A 205 -7.85 7.63 -8.92
CA PRO A 205 -6.94 8.73 -9.24
C PRO A 205 -6.58 8.74 -10.73
N LEU A 206 -6.25 9.90 -11.28
CA LEU A 206 -5.95 10.00 -12.70
C LEU A 206 -4.61 9.36 -13.06
N ARG A 207 -3.66 9.31 -12.12
CA ARG A 207 -2.33 8.77 -12.38
C ARG A 207 -1.64 8.26 -11.11
N VAL A 208 -0.87 7.17 -11.26
CA VAL A 208 0.11 6.69 -10.28
C VAL A 208 1.50 6.78 -10.92
N TYR A 209 2.39 7.55 -10.32
CA TYR A 209 3.77 7.71 -10.79
C TYR A 209 4.74 7.11 -9.77
N GLY A 210 5.42 6.03 -10.17
CA GLY A 210 6.43 5.36 -9.35
C GLY A 210 7.83 5.85 -9.68
N HIS A 211 8.40 6.74 -8.84
CA HIS A 211 9.78 7.19 -9.00
C HIS A 211 10.79 6.14 -8.54
N GLY A 212 12.02 6.22 -9.04
CA GLY A 212 13.16 5.40 -8.60
C GLY A 212 13.58 5.69 -7.16
N TRP A 213 14.56 4.97 -6.68
CA TRP A 213 15.12 5.22 -5.35
C TRP A 213 15.95 6.51 -5.35
N ILE A 214 15.93 7.22 -4.24
CA ILE A 214 16.90 8.26 -3.97
C ILE A 214 18.19 7.56 -3.56
N LEU A 215 19.28 7.86 -4.28
CA LEU A 215 20.58 7.24 -4.07
C LEU A 215 21.51 8.19 -3.29
N SER A 216 22.40 7.61 -2.52
CA SER A 216 23.58 8.27 -1.95
C SER A 216 24.79 7.50 -2.47
N GLY A 217 25.52 8.10 -3.43
CA GLY A 217 26.44 7.35 -4.29
C GLY A 217 25.67 6.30 -5.11
N ASP A 218 26.17 5.07 -5.14
CA ASP A 218 25.56 3.95 -5.87
C ASP A 218 24.56 3.13 -5.06
N GLU A 219 24.25 3.55 -3.82
CA GLU A 219 23.38 2.81 -2.92
C GLU A 219 22.07 3.54 -2.60
N LYS A 220 20.99 2.75 -2.42
CA LYS A 220 19.71 3.27 -1.92
C LYS A 220 19.91 4.00 -0.60
N MET A 221 19.48 5.27 -0.54
CA MET A 221 19.46 6.04 0.70
C MET A 221 18.51 5.41 1.71
N SER A 222 19.00 5.07 2.90
CA SER A 222 18.23 4.37 3.91
C SER A 222 18.72 4.71 5.33
N LYS A 223 17.77 4.88 6.26
CA LYS A 223 18.10 5.06 7.68
C LYS A 223 18.88 3.89 8.26
N SER A 224 18.57 2.66 7.85
CA SER A 224 19.23 1.44 8.32
C SER A 224 20.69 1.34 7.85
N LYS A 225 21.01 1.96 6.71
CA LYS A 225 22.38 2.02 6.19
C LYS A 225 23.18 3.22 6.72
N GLY A 226 22.52 4.18 7.36
CA GLY A 226 23.17 5.40 7.85
C GLY A 226 23.68 6.35 6.76
N ASN A 227 23.32 6.14 5.50
CA ASN A 227 23.74 6.92 4.33
C ASN A 227 22.72 8.01 3.95
N ILE A 228 22.00 8.55 4.94
CA ILE A 228 21.04 9.63 4.73
C ILE A 228 21.77 10.96 4.54
N CYS A 229 21.33 11.75 3.55
CA CYS A 229 21.76 13.13 3.37
C CYS A 229 20.99 14.04 4.33
N LEU A 230 21.74 14.89 5.07
CA LEU A 230 21.14 15.91 5.91
C LEU A 230 20.87 17.16 5.09
N LEU A 231 19.60 17.60 5.04
CA LEU A 231 19.12 18.70 4.21
C LEU A 231 19.85 20.05 4.38
N TYR A 232 20.56 20.22 5.48
CA TYR A 232 21.31 21.45 5.77
C TYR A 232 22.83 21.33 5.47
N THR A 233 23.29 20.16 5.06
CA THR A 233 24.71 19.91 4.74
C THR A 233 24.99 19.77 3.25
N SER A 234 23.95 19.69 2.42
CA SER A 234 24.08 19.55 0.97
C SER A 234 23.60 20.82 0.28
N ASP A 235 24.49 21.47 -0.41
CA ASP A 235 24.08 22.25 -1.56
C ASP A 235 23.72 21.25 -2.66
N ALA A 236 22.43 21.15 -2.97
CA ALA A 236 21.88 20.13 -3.87
C ALA A 236 22.49 20.13 -5.29
N ALA A 237 23.36 21.09 -5.58
CA ALA A 237 24.08 21.21 -6.85
C ALA A 237 25.43 20.47 -6.87
N ASP A 238 26.05 20.21 -5.70
CA ASP A 238 27.44 19.74 -5.62
C ASP A 238 27.57 18.27 -5.18
N GLU A 239 26.55 17.67 -4.56
CA GLU A 239 26.58 16.28 -4.18
C GLU A 239 25.64 15.46 -5.07
N GLY A 240 26.21 14.51 -5.82
CA GLY A 240 25.49 13.67 -6.78
C GLY A 240 24.37 12.82 -6.18
N LEU A 241 23.28 13.47 -5.80
CA LEU A 241 22.03 12.79 -5.47
C LEU A 241 21.39 12.31 -6.77
N GLY A 242 21.66 11.07 -7.14
CA GLY A 242 21.05 10.42 -8.29
C GLY A 242 19.65 9.90 -7.95
N VAL A 243 18.74 9.98 -8.91
CA VAL A 243 17.48 9.22 -8.89
C VAL A 243 17.63 8.07 -9.88
N ASP A 244 17.49 6.83 -9.39
CA ASP A 244 17.40 5.66 -10.26
C ASP A 244 16.06 5.75 -11.02
N LEU A 245 16.16 5.99 -12.33
CA LEU A 245 15.02 6.07 -13.25
C LEU A 245 14.63 4.70 -13.83
N GLY A 246 15.34 3.62 -13.43
CA GLY A 246 15.26 2.27 -13.96
C GLY A 246 13.97 1.50 -13.90
#